data_03b650b9b61e2dfc829d69a1cb8ab1fd
#
_entry.id   03b650b9b61e2dfc829d69a1cb8ab1fd
#
_cell.length_a   1.000
_cell.length_b   1.000
_cell.length_c   1.000
_cell.angle_alpha   90.00
_cell.angle_beta   90.00
_cell.angle_gamma   90.00
#
_symmetry.space_group_name_H-M   'P 1'
#
loop_
_entity.id
_entity.type
_entity.pdbx_description
1 polymer ?
#
loop_
_entity_poly.entity_id
_entity_poly.type
_entity_poly.pdbx_seq_one_letter_code
_entity_poly.pdbx_strand_id
1 'polypeptide(L)'
;MTETTLAAQASDTAAERPHRALLPVVLTAAFMITLDFFIVNVAIPSLQRELHAGAAAIQWVVAGFGLAVAAVLITASRLGDAFGRRRVFTVGLVLFTVTSAACGLAPTAGLLVAGRVLQGISAGLMTPQVLAILRTSYSGQAQARAFSMFGLSLGIGAVSGQLIGGLLIRADVFGLDWRTCFLINVPVGAAAVALTPRVVPESRGPARAALGIPGMVIASVALVAIVLPLIQGRQAGWPAWTWPSLAGGCLLLAAFAWYQHRVAARGGAPLIDPALFRERAVTTGLLAQLVFWTGQASFFLVLALYLQEGRGLTALASGVVFTAIGAGYLVTSSTAHHLARLLGRQVIAVGAVIMAAGLALLWAGAAAGAGGAGSEGGAGVGWLVPGLLVDGLGMGMVLAPLAVTVLARVSPQHAGPAAGVLSTVQQVGNALGVALLGIVFYGALGGGVPHAFRGCLIFLIAVELVLAGDRKSVV
;
A
#
# COMPACT_ATOMS: atom_id res chain seq x y z
N MET A 1 -51.76 25.85 -3.39
CA MET A 1 -50.51 25.01 -3.37
C MET A 1 -50.87 23.76 -4.14
N THR A 2 -50.47 23.72 -5.39
CA THR A 2 -51.04 22.90 -6.46
C THR A 2 -50.31 21.56 -6.58
N GLU A 3 -51.07 20.53 -7.01
CA GLU A 3 -50.63 19.15 -7.30
C GLU A 3 -49.31 19.05 -8.11
N THR A 4 -48.93 20.10 -8.82
CA THR A 4 -47.65 20.22 -9.56
C THR A 4 -46.41 20.21 -8.66
N THR A 5 -46.54 20.64 -7.39
CA THR A 5 -45.42 20.66 -6.43
C THR A 5 -45.20 19.29 -5.80
N LEU A 6 -46.22 18.47 -5.68
CA LEU A 6 -46.15 17.08 -5.20
C LEU A 6 -45.64 16.13 -6.28
N ALA A 7 -45.97 16.38 -7.56
CA ALA A 7 -45.41 15.61 -8.68
C ALA A 7 -43.91 15.88 -8.93
N ALA A 8 -43.44 17.12 -8.66
CA ALA A 8 -42.02 17.47 -8.75
C ALA A 8 -41.20 16.86 -7.61
N GLN A 9 -41.78 16.60 -6.43
CA GLN A 9 -41.13 15.90 -5.33
C GLN A 9 -41.17 14.36 -5.46
N ALA A 10 -42.08 13.82 -6.26
CA ALA A 10 -42.16 12.37 -6.53
C ALA A 10 -41.25 11.90 -7.67
N SER A 11 -40.68 12.83 -8.47
CA SER A 11 -39.68 12.50 -9.49
C SER A 11 -38.25 12.43 -8.96
N ASP A 12 -38.03 12.80 -7.70
CA ASP A 12 -36.76 12.64 -7.00
C ASP A 12 -36.78 11.29 -6.27
N THR A 13 -35.91 10.39 -6.68
CA THR A 13 -35.60 9.14 -5.98
C THR A 13 -36.35 7.85 -6.38
N ALA A 14 -36.37 7.50 -7.62
CA ALA A 14 -36.04 6.11 -7.93
C ALA A 14 -34.51 6.01 -8.15
N ALA A 15 -33.72 6.23 -7.14
CA ALA A 15 -32.32 5.80 -7.15
C ALA A 15 -32.35 4.28 -7.40
N GLU A 16 -32.09 3.88 -8.65
CA GLU A 16 -32.01 2.47 -9.02
C GLU A 16 -31.12 1.77 -8.00
N ARG A 17 -31.67 0.75 -7.34
CA ARG A 17 -30.91 -0.01 -6.35
C ARG A 17 -29.67 -0.56 -7.06
N PRO A 18 -28.47 -0.34 -6.54
CA PRO A 18 -27.25 -0.80 -7.19
C PRO A 18 -27.33 -2.31 -7.42
N HIS A 19 -26.85 -2.76 -8.57
CA HIS A 19 -26.85 -4.18 -8.92
C HIS A 19 -26.15 -4.98 -7.80
N ARG A 20 -26.75 -6.11 -7.37
CA ARG A 20 -26.25 -6.90 -6.24
C ARG A 20 -24.77 -7.32 -6.38
N ALA A 21 -24.30 -7.54 -7.60
CA ALA A 21 -22.92 -7.89 -7.90
C ALA A 21 -21.95 -6.70 -8.01
N LEU A 22 -22.42 -5.43 -7.90
CA LEU A 22 -21.57 -4.25 -7.99
C LEU A 22 -20.51 -4.27 -6.88
N LEU A 23 -20.94 -4.41 -5.64
CA LEU A 23 -20.05 -4.41 -4.50
C LEU A 23 -18.98 -5.52 -4.58
N PRO A 24 -19.35 -6.81 -4.79
CA PRO A 24 -18.36 -7.85 -5.00
C PRO A 24 -17.34 -7.58 -6.10
N VAL A 25 -17.77 -7.13 -7.28
CA VAL A 25 -16.85 -6.86 -8.42
C VAL A 25 -15.86 -5.75 -8.08
N VAL A 26 -16.32 -4.65 -7.49
CA VAL A 26 -15.46 -3.52 -7.13
C VAL A 26 -14.51 -3.89 -5.98
N LEU A 27 -14.99 -4.67 -5.00
CA LEU A 27 -14.16 -5.14 -3.89
C LEU A 27 -13.13 -6.20 -4.33
N THR A 28 -13.46 -7.03 -5.32
CA THR A 28 -12.49 -7.98 -5.92
C THR A 28 -11.29 -7.24 -6.49
N ALA A 29 -11.49 -6.11 -7.17
CA ALA A 29 -10.39 -5.31 -7.68
C ALA A 29 -9.51 -4.73 -6.56
N ALA A 30 -10.10 -4.23 -5.48
CA ALA A 30 -9.37 -3.75 -4.31
C ALA A 30 -8.59 -4.88 -3.61
N PHE A 31 -9.22 -6.04 -3.47
CA PHE A 31 -8.59 -7.25 -2.94
C PHE A 31 -7.39 -7.69 -3.79
N MET A 32 -7.56 -7.75 -5.12
CA MET A 32 -6.49 -8.15 -6.04
C MET A 32 -5.26 -7.24 -5.93
N ILE A 33 -5.46 -5.91 -5.89
CA ILE A 33 -4.36 -4.95 -5.74
C ILE A 33 -3.59 -5.19 -4.44
N THR A 34 -4.32 -5.40 -3.35
CA THR A 34 -3.71 -5.58 -2.03
C THR A 34 -3.05 -6.97 -1.91
N LEU A 35 -3.73 -8.00 -2.39
CA LEU A 35 -3.18 -9.35 -2.46
C LEU A 35 -1.85 -9.35 -3.22
N ASP A 36 -1.85 -8.77 -4.42
CA ASP A 36 -0.69 -8.70 -5.31
C ASP A 36 0.50 -7.94 -4.70
N PHE A 37 0.21 -6.88 -3.95
CA PHE A 37 1.25 -6.13 -3.23
C PHE A 37 1.94 -6.99 -2.16
N PHE A 38 1.19 -7.79 -1.42
CA PHE A 38 1.73 -8.58 -0.32
C PHE A 38 2.23 -9.96 -0.74
N ILE A 39 1.59 -10.61 -1.72
CA ILE A 39 1.92 -11.98 -2.15
C ILE A 39 3.35 -12.11 -2.68
N VAL A 40 3.86 -11.04 -3.30
CA VAL A 40 5.21 -11.00 -3.87
C VAL A 40 6.30 -11.22 -2.81
N ASN A 41 6.08 -10.78 -1.56
CA ASN A 41 7.10 -10.89 -0.51
C ASN A 41 7.48 -12.36 -0.22
N VAL A 42 6.51 -13.28 -0.23
CA VAL A 42 6.77 -14.72 -0.05
C VAL A 42 7.46 -15.34 -1.27
N ALA A 43 7.24 -14.77 -2.45
CA ALA A 43 7.83 -15.25 -3.70
C ALA A 43 9.31 -14.80 -3.87
N ILE A 44 9.79 -13.81 -3.12
CA ILE A 44 11.11 -13.20 -3.31
C ILE A 44 12.25 -14.23 -3.33
N PRO A 45 12.39 -15.18 -2.39
CA PRO A 45 13.49 -16.13 -2.43
C PRO A 45 13.49 -17.05 -3.66
N SER A 46 12.31 -17.47 -4.14
CA SER A 46 12.17 -18.22 -5.39
C SER A 46 12.53 -17.38 -6.61
N LEU A 47 12.10 -16.10 -6.65
CA LEU A 47 12.48 -15.13 -7.67
C LEU A 47 13.98 -14.91 -7.74
N GLN A 48 14.65 -14.76 -6.59
CA GLN A 48 16.09 -14.57 -6.53
C GLN A 48 16.86 -15.76 -7.09
N ARG A 49 16.43 -16.96 -6.73
CA ARG A 49 17.09 -18.20 -7.19
C ARG A 49 16.89 -18.43 -8.68
N GLU A 50 15.67 -18.29 -9.19
CA GLU A 50 15.37 -18.63 -10.58
C GLU A 50 15.82 -17.55 -11.57
N LEU A 51 15.57 -16.27 -11.26
CA LEU A 51 15.92 -15.15 -12.14
C LEU A 51 17.33 -14.59 -11.88
N HIS A 52 18.08 -15.18 -10.94
CA HIS A 52 19.39 -14.69 -10.49
C HIS A 52 19.34 -13.21 -10.13
N ALA A 53 18.21 -12.81 -9.47
CA ALA A 53 17.90 -11.42 -9.19
C ALA A 53 18.75 -10.88 -8.05
N GLY A 54 19.54 -9.84 -8.31
CA GLY A 54 20.28 -9.13 -7.28
C GLY A 54 19.38 -8.31 -6.35
N ALA A 55 19.94 -7.86 -5.22
CA ALA A 55 19.22 -7.11 -4.19
C ALA A 55 18.46 -5.87 -4.72
N ALA A 56 19.06 -5.11 -5.65
CA ALA A 56 18.40 -3.95 -6.26
C ALA A 56 17.18 -4.36 -7.08
N ALA A 57 17.26 -5.43 -7.87
CA ALA A 57 16.14 -5.91 -8.66
C ALA A 57 14.96 -6.31 -7.74
N ILE A 58 15.22 -6.99 -6.65
CA ILE A 58 14.20 -7.36 -5.66
C ILE A 58 13.56 -6.13 -5.03
N GLN A 59 14.35 -5.15 -4.63
CA GLN A 59 13.80 -3.89 -4.10
C GLN A 59 12.93 -3.17 -5.13
N TRP A 60 13.32 -3.17 -6.41
CA TRP A 60 12.52 -2.60 -7.49
C TRP A 60 11.24 -3.39 -7.80
N VAL A 61 11.24 -4.70 -7.64
CA VAL A 61 10.01 -5.52 -7.77
C VAL A 61 8.95 -5.07 -6.76
N VAL A 62 9.35 -4.68 -5.55
CA VAL A 62 8.42 -4.19 -4.50
C VAL A 62 8.20 -2.68 -4.62
N ALA A 63 9.27 -1.88 -4.59
CA ALA A 63 9.18 -0.41 -4.56
C ALA A 63 8.66 0.17 -5.88
N GLY A 64 9.02 -0.43 -7.02
CA GLY A 64 8.61 0.03 -8.35
C GLY A 64 7.09 0.01 -8.55
N PHE A 65 6.43 -1.00 -8.03
CA PHE A 65 4.96 -1.07 -8.02
C PHE A 65 4.36 0.10 -7.21
N GLY A 66 4.79 0.30 -5.97
CA GLY A 66 4.28 1.36 -5.09
C GLY A 66 4.54 2.76 -5.64
N LEU A 67 5.75 3.02 -6.18
CA LEU A 67 6.09 4.27 -6.85
C LEU A 67 5.21 4.57 -8.05
N ALA A 68 4.98 3.56 -8.89
CA ALA A 68 4.13 3.69 -10.07
C ALA A 68 2.67 3.98 -9.69
N VAL A 69 2.15 3.33 -8.63
CA VAL A 69 0.83 3.66 -8.06
C VAL A 69 0.81 5.13 -7.62
N ALA A 70 1.79 5.56 -6.81
CA ALA A 70 1.87 6.94 -6.30
C ALA A 70 1.88 7.98 -7.43
N ALA A 71 2.65 7.70 -8.49
CA ALA A 71 2.80 8.58 -9.63
C ALA A 71 1.48 8.88 -10.36
N VAL A 72 0.62 7.86 -10.48
CA VAL A 72 -0.60 7.93 -11.31
C VAL A 72 -1.85 8.24 -10.51
N LEU A 73 -1.88 7.93 -9.21
CA LEU A 73 -3.08 7.87 -8.37
C LEU A 73 -3.93 9.15 -8.45
N ILE A 74 -3.32 10.33 -8.30
CA ILE A 74 -4.05 11.62 -8.27
C ILE A 74 -4.59 11.95 -9.67
N THR A 75 -3.78 11.74 -10.71
CA THR A 75 -4.20 11.97 -12.10
C THR A 75 -5.28 10.98 -12.51
N ALA A 76 -5.22 9.73 -12.04
CA ALA A 76 -6.23 8.71 -12.30
C ALA A 76 -7.62 9.10 -11.77
N SER A 77 -7.68 9.75 -10.60
CA SER A 77 -8.95 10.30 -10.09
C SER A 77 -9.58 11.28 -11.08
N ARG A 78 -8.78 12.20 -11.63
CA ARG A 78 -9.24 13.18 -12.64
C ARG A 78 -9.59 12.54 -13.99
N LEU A 79 -8.85 11.49 -14.38
CA LEU A 79 -9.20 10.71 -15.57
C LEU A 79 -10.59 10.07 -15.43
N GLY A 80 -10.90 9.52 -14.27
CA GLY A 80 -12.22 8.96 -13.98
C GLY A 80 -13.35 10.00 -14.06
N ASP A 81 -13.11 11.18 -13.52
CA ASP A 81 -14.07 12.27 -13.59
C ASP A 81 -14.29 12.79 -15.02
N ALA A 82 -13.23 12.86 -15.83
CA ALA A 82 -13.28 13.36 -17.21
C ALA A 82 -13.84 12.33 -18.21
N PHE A 83 -13.34 11.10 -18.16
CA PHE A 83 -13.62 10.07 -19.18
C PHE A 83 -14.66 9.04 -18.75
N GLY A 84 -15.03 9.04 -17.46
CA GLY A 84 -15.97 8.08 -16.88
C GLY A 84 -15.27 7.07 -15.97
N ARG A 85 -15.81 6.92 -14.77
CA ARG A 85 -15.21 6.12 -13.70
C ARG A 85 -15.19 4.63 -14.02
N ARG A 86 -16.29 4.10 -14.57
CA ARG A 86 -16.33 2.71 -15.03
C ARG A 86 -15.33 2.45 -16.14
N ARG A 87 -15.21 3.35 -17.12
CA ARG A 87 -14.26 3.17 -18.22
C ARG A 87 -12.82 3.12 -17.73
N VAL A 88 -12.41 4.09 -16.90
CA VAL A 88 -11.04 4.14 -16.36
C VAL A 88 -10.79 2.94 -15.44
N PHE A 89 -11.77 2.54 -14.62
CA PHE A 89 -11.70 1.31 -13.83
C PHE A 89 -11.48 0.07 -14.69
N THR A 90 -12.27 -0.10 -15.77
CA THR A 90 -12.16 -1.25 -16.68
C THR A 90 -10.80 -1.28 -17.38
N VAL A 91 -10.33 -0.13 -17.87
CA VAL A 91 -9.00 -0.03 -18.50
C VAL A 91 -7.90 -0.41 -17.49
N GLY A 92 -7.98 0.12 -16.26
CA GLY A 92 -7.04 -0.24 -15.21
C GLY A 92 -7.07 -1.75 -14.89
N LEU A 93 -8.26 -2.34 -14.80
CA LEU A 93 -8.44 -3.77 -14.51
C LEU A 93 -7.91 -4.67 -15.64
N VAL A 94 -8.15 -4.31 -16.91
CA VAL A 94 -7.59 -5.03 -18.08
C VAL A 94 -6.06 -4.94 -18.06
N LEU A 95 -5.52 -3.74 -17.91
CA LEU A 95 -4.06 -3.54 -17.85
C LEU A 95 -3.44 -4.27 -16.66
N PHE A 96 -4.08 -4.27 -15.49
CA PHE A 96 -3.61 -5.01 -14.32
C PHE A 96 -3.56 -6.52 -14.58
N THR A 97 -4.60 -7.06 -15.19
CA THR A 97 -4.69 -8.48 -15.56
C THR A 97 -3.61 -8.88 -16.56
N VAL A 98 -3.43 -8.08 -17.60
CA VAL A 98 -2.41 -8.32 -18.65
C VAL A 98 -0.99 -8.18 -18.09
N THR A 99 -0.73 -7.14 -17.31
CA THR A 99 0.60 -6.94 -16.70
C THR A 99 0.90 -7.98 -15.62
N SER A 100 -0.12 -8.48 -14.92
CA SER A 100 0.04 -9.59 -13.99
C SER A 100 0.44 -10.89 -14.72
N ALA A 101 -0.20 -11.17 -15.87
CA ALA A 101 0.22 -12.26 -16.73
C ALA A 101 1.67 -12.08 -17.22
N ALA A 102 2.03 -10.85 -17.65
CA ALA A 102 3.39 -10.55 -18.08
C ALA A 102 4.42 -10.72 -16.95
N CYS A 103 4.09 -10.34 -15.71
CA CYS A 103 4.93 -10.61 -14.54
C CYS A 103 5.13 -12.11 -14.30
N GLY A 104 4.04 -12.90 -14.34
CA GLY A 104 4.10 -14.35 -14.17
C GLY A 104 4.85 -15.09 -15.28
N LEU A 105 4.96 -14.50 -16.46
CA LEU A 105 5.68 -15.04 -17.61
C LEU A 105 7.08 -14.41 -17.80
N ALA A 106 7.52 -13.55 -16.89
CA ALA A 106 8.78 -12.83 -17.03
C ALA A 106 9.99 -13.80 -17.02
N PRO A 107 10.84 -13.79 -18.06
CA PRO A 107 12.03 -14.64 -18.15
C PRO A 107 13.26 -14.03 -17.46
N THR A 108 13.22 -12.74 -17.12
CA THR A 108 14.33 -12.02 -16.47
C THR A 108 13.83 -11.08 -15.38
N ALA A 109 14.70 -10.80 -14.41
CA ALA A 109 14.39 -9.84 -13.33
C ALA A 109 14.08 -8.44 -13.88
N GLY A 110 14.74 -7.98 -14.94
CA GLY A 110 14.49 -6.67 -15.55
C GLY A 110 13.08 -6.56 -16.16
N LEU A 111 12.62 -7.61 -16.86
CA LEU A 111 11.26 -7.65 -17.42
C LEU A 111 10.21 -7.76 -16.30
N LEU A 112 10.51 -8.49 -15.23
CA LEU A 112 9.63 -8.53 -14.05
C LEU A 112 9.49 -7.14 -13.42
N VAL A 113 10.58 -6.41 -13.22
CA VAL A 113 10.56 -5.03 -12.71
C VAL A 113 9.73 -4.12 -13.62
N ALA A 114 9.94 -4.17 -14.94
CA ALA A 114 9.14 -3.41 -15.89
C ALA A 114 7.65 -3.78 -15.81
N GLY A 115 7.33 -5.07 -15.72
CA GLY A 115 5.98 -5.57 -15.49
C GLY A 115 5.36 -5.02 -14.20
N ARG A 116 6.11 -5.00 -13.10
CA ARG A 116 5.69 -4.45 -11.80
C ARG A 116 5.38 -2.96 -11.87
N VAL A 117 6.20 -2.17 -12.59
CA VAL A 117 5.93 -0.74 -12.79
C VAL A 117 4.63 -0.55 -13.57
N LEU A 118 4.42 -1.28 -14.68
CA LEU A 118 3.20 -1.22 -15.47
C LEU A 118 1.97 -1.70 -14.67
N GLN A 119 2.13 -2.72 -13.85
CA GLN A 119 1.08 -3.22 -12.96
C GLN A 119 0.74 -2.19 -11.87
N GLY A 120 1.74 -1.47 -11.34
CA GLY A 120 1.53 -0.36 -10.42
C GLY A 120 0.77 0.81 -11.06
N ILE A 121 1.08 1.17 -12.31
CA ILE A 121 0.29 2.16 -13.08
C ILE A 121 -1.17 1.71 -13.17
N SER A 122 -1.40 0.45 -13.49
CA SER A 122 -2.74 -0.13 -13.64
C SER A 122 -3.52 -0.10 -12.32
N ALA A 123 -2.88 -0.46 -11.21
CA ALA A 123 -3.46 -0.38 -9.86
C ALA A 123 -3.77 1.07 -9.46
N GLY A 124 -2.88 2.02 -9.82
CA GLY A 124 -3.09 3.45 -9.62
C GLY A 124 -4.29 4.00 -10.39
N LEU A 125 -4.57 3.47 -11.58
CA LEU A 125 -5.78 3.80 -12.34
C LEU A 125 -7.04 3.27 -11.67
N MET A 126 -7.02 2.08 -11.10
CA MET A 126 -8.18 1.42 -10.49
C MET A 126 -8.55 2.00 -9.13
N THR A 127 -7.58 2.22 -8.25
CA THR A 127 -7.79 2.53 -6.83
C THR A 127 -8.73 3.71 -6.58
N PRO A 128 -8.57 4.90 -7.17
CA PRO A 128 -9.49 6.00 -6.94
C PRO A 128 -10.87 5.76 -7.53
N GLN A 129 -10.98 4.93 -8.59
CA GLN A 129 -12.27 4.60 -9.19
C GLN A 129 -13.10 3.71 -8.26
N VAL A 130 -12.47 2.75 -7.56
CA VAL A 130 -13.14 1.92 -6.56
C VAL A 130 -13.87 2.79 -5.54
N LEU A 131 -13.16 3.74 -4.92
CA LEU A 131 -13.72 4.64 -3.92
C LEU A 131 -14.82 5.55 -4.51
N ALA A 132 -14.60 6.07 -5.72
CA ALA A 132 -15.55 6.94 -6.41
C ALA A 132 -16.83 6.19 -6.82
N ILE A 133 -16.73 4.95 -7.32
CA ILE A 133 -17.86 4.10 -7.66
C ILE A 133 -18.67 3.78 -6.40
N LEU A 134 -18.03 3.38 -5.30
CA LEU A 134 -18.73 3.12 -4.03
C LEU A 134 -19.46 4.35 -3.53
N ARG A 135 -18.83 5.54 -3.60
CA ARG A 135 -19.41 6.80 -3.17
C ARG A 135 -20.64 7.21 -4.00
N THR A 136 -20.64 6.94 -5.30
CA THR A 136 -21.75 7.35 -6.20
C THR A 136 -22.86 6.33 -6.29
N SER A 137 -22.56 5.04 -6.02
CA SER A 137 -23.54 3.97 -6.11
C SER A 137 -24.29 3.70 -4.81
N TYR A 138 -23.80 4.17 -3.69
CA TYR A 138 -24.36 3.95 -2.37
C TYR A 138 -24.56 5.26 -1.62
N SER A 139 -25.57 5.34 -0.75
CA SER A 139 -25.88 6.50 0.09
C SER A 139 -26.18 6.08 1.53
N GLY A 140 -26.07 7.00 2.48
CA GLY A 140 -26.43 6.81 3.87
C GLY A 140 -25.76 5.58 4.50
N GLN A 141 -26.51 4.75 5.21
CA GLN A 141 -26.00 3.56 5.91
C GLN A 141 -25.42 2.50 4.95
N ALA A 142 -25.99 2.37 3.73
CA ALA A 142 -25.47 1.44 2.73
C ALA A 142 -24.08 1.85 2.26
N GLN A 143 -23.79 3.14 2.14
CA GLN A 143 -22.48 3.66 1.80
C GLN A 143 -21.47 3.38 2.92
N ALA A 144 -21.81 3.64 4.18
CA ALA A 144 -20.95 3.33 5.32
C ALA A 144 -20.60 1.83 5.37
N ARG A 145 -21.58 0.95 5.10
CA ARG A 145 -21.37 -0.49 5.02
C ARG A 145 -20.45 -0.88 3.84
N ALA A 146 -20.62 -0.27 2.67
CA ALA A 146 -19.77 -0.52 1.51
C ALA A 146 -18.30 -0.12 1.76
N PHE A 147 -18.06 1.02 2.40
CA PHE A 147 -16.69 1.43 2.81
C PHE A 147 -16.09 0.54 3.89
N SER A 148 -16.91 0.06 4.84
CA SER A 148 -16.45 -0.92 5.83
C SER A 148 -16.03 -2.22 5.17
N MET A 149 -16.81 -2.73 4.20
CA MET A 149 -16.46 -3.93 3.43
C MET A 149 -15.22 -3.70 2.53
N PHE A 150 -15.03 -2.49 2.01
CA PHE A 150 -13.79 -2.11 1.32
C PHE A 150 -12.57 -2.22 2.25
N GLY A 151 -12.63 -1.63 3.44
CA GLY A 151 -11.55 -1.76 4.43
C GLY A 151 -11.28 -3.21 4.82
N LEU A 152 -12.34 -4.01 5.01
CA LEU A 152 -12.23 -5.45 5.30
C LEU A 152 -11.56 -6.21 4.13
N SER A 153 -11.92 -5.89 2.89
CA SER A 153 -11.32 -6.48 1.68
C SER A 153 -9.81 -6.21 1.59
N LEU A 154 -9.39 -4.98 1.91
CA LEU A 154 -7.96 -4.63 1.98
C LEU A 154 -7.24 -5.43 3.08
N GLY A 155 -7.83 -5.51 4.28
CA GLY A 155 -7.25 -6.26 5.40
C GLY A 155 -7.12 -7.75 5.10
N ILE A 156 -8.17 -8.38 4.55
CA ILE A 156 -8.13 -9.79 4.15
C ILE A 156 -7.08 -9.98 3.04
N GLY A 157 -7.02 -9.08 2.04
CA GLY A 157 -6.03 -9.13 0.97
C GLY A 157 -4.59 -9.11 1.49
N ALA A 158 -4.31 -8.25 2.47
CA ALA A 158 -2.98 -8.13 3.07
C ALA A 158 -2.57 -9.40 3.83
N VAL A 159 -3.46 -9.94 4.65
CA VAL A 159 -3.19 -11.15 5.46
C VAL A 159 -3.12 -12.40 4.59
N SER A 160 -4.10 -12.55 3.67
CA SER A 160 -4.18 -13.75 2.83
C SER A 160 -3.11 -13.78 1.76
N GLY A 161 -2.54 -12.62 1.35
CA GLY A 161 -1.50 -12.56 0.33
C GLY A 161 -0.30 -13.45 0.65
N GLN A 162 0.20 -13.37 1.87
CA GLN A 162 1.34 -14.18 2.32
C GLN A 162 0.98 -15.69 2.36
N LEU A 163 -0.20 -16.03 2.88
CA LEU A 163 -0.64 -17.42 3.00
C LEU A 163 -0.95 -18.04 1.63
N ILE A 164 -1.70 -17.33 0.79
CA ILE A 164 -2.04 -17.78 -0.57
C ILE A 164 -0.77 -17.93 -1.40
N GLY A 165 0.16 -16.96 -1.32
CA GLY A 165 1.44 -17.06 -2.01
C GLY A 165 2.24 -18.28 -1.60
N GLY A 166 2.35 -18.53 -0.31
CA GLY A 166 3.02 -19.73 0.21
C GLY A 166 2.36 -21.03 -0.24
N LEU A 167 1.02 -21.06 -0.27
CA LEU A 167 0.26 -22.22 -0.75
C LEU A 167 0.46 -22.46 -2.25
N LEU A 168 0.42 -21.40 -3.06
CA LEU A 168 0.62 -21.50 -4.52
C LEU A 168 2.01 -22.00 -4.87
N ILE A 169 3.04 -21.47 -4.21
CA ILE A 169 4.44 -21.90 -4.40
C ILE A 169 4.59 -23.38 -3.99
N ARG A 170 4.02 -23.77 -2.84
CA ARG A 170 4.06 -25.17 -2.41
C ARG A 170 3.32 -26.13 -3.36
N ALA A 171 2.19 -25.68 -3.89
CA ALA A 171 1.39 -26.48 -4.81
C ALA A 171 2.08 -26.69 -6.16
N ASP A 172 3.01 -25.82 -6.50
CA ASP A 172 3.82 -25.82 -7.73
C ASP A 172 3.02 -26.23 -8.97
N VAL A 173 1.86 -25.58 -9.15
CA VAL A 173 0.90 -25.89 -10.20
C VAL A 173 1.57 -25.76 -11.56
N PHE A 174 1.68 -26.85 -12.30
CA PHE A 174 2.35 -26.97 -13.59
C PHE A 174 3.86 -26.64 -13.59
N GLY A 175 4.54 -26.71 -12.44
CA GLY A 175 5.96 -26.35 -12.33
C GLY A 175 6.21 -24.86 -12.45
N LEU A 176 5.21 -24.02 -12.13
CA LEU A 176 5.29 -22.54 -12.29
C LEU A 176 5.78 -21.83 -11.03
N ASP A 177 5.96 -22.52 -9.91
CA ASP A 177 6.48 -21.99 -8.64
C ASP A 177 5.91 -20.57 -8.33
N TRP A 178 6.77 -19.60 -8.10
CA TRP A 178 6.41 -18.19 -7.78
C TRP A 178 5.57 -17.48 -8.87
N ARG A 179 5.62 -17.96 -10.12
CA ARG A 179 4.84 -17.37 -11.21
C ARG A 179 3.35 -17.42 -10.97
N THR A 180 2.89 -18.45 -10.25
CA THR A 180 1.49 -18.62 -9.86
C THR A 180 0.98 -17.47 -8.99
N CYS A 181 1.86 -16.81 -8.21
CA CYS A 181 1.50 -15.65 -7.40
C CYS A 181 1.00 -14.47 -8.24
N PHE A 182 1.48 -14.33 -9.46
CA PHE A 182 0.99 -13.32 -10.41
C PHE A 182 -0.15 -13.86 -11.27
N LEU A 183 -0.05 -15.10 -11.74
CA LEU A 183 -1.04 -15.69 -12.64
C LEU A 183 -2.41 -15.90 -11.99
N ILE A 184 -2.50 -15.98 -10.65
CA ILE A 184 -3.78 -16.06 -9.93
C ILE A 184 -4.69 -14.84 -10.22
N ASN A 185 -4.11 -13.69 -10.51
CA ASN A 185 -4.86 -12.49 -10.85
C ASN A 185 -5.52 -12.58 -12.24
N VAL A 186 -5.06 -13.47 -13.13
CA VAL A 186 -5.55 -13.55 -14.50
C VAL A 186 -7.00 -14.05 -14.57
N PRO A 187 -7.36 -15.21 -14.00
CA PRO A 187 -8.74 -15.69 -14.04
C PRO A 187 -9.69 -14.76 -13.26
N VAL A 188 -9.25 -14.24 -12.11
CA VAL A 188 -10.05 -13.34 -11.28
C VAL A 188 -10.29 -12.01 -12.01
N GLY A 189 -9.23 -11.43 -12.58
CA GLY A 189 -9.29 -10.19 -13.35
C GLY A 189 -10.15 -10.33 -14.61
N ALA A 190 -9.99 -11.42 -15.36
CA ALA A 190 -10.81 -11.70 -16.56
C ALA A 190 -12.31 -11.78 -16.21
N ALA A 191 -12.66 -12.47 -15.13
CA ALA A 191 -14.05 -12.55 -14.65
C ALA A 191 -14.57 -11.14 -14.24
N ALA A 192 -13.76 -10.36 -13.49
CA ALA A 192 -14.15 -9.02 -13.08
C ALA A 192 -14.29 -8.07 -14.30
N VAL A 193 -13.40 -8.15 -15.31
CA VAL A 193 -13.51 -7.38 -16.56
C VAL A 193 -14.81 -7.71 -17.30
N ALA A 194 -15.16 -8.99 -17.42
CA ALA A 194 -16.37 -9.44 -18.09
C ALA A 194 -17.67 -8.96 -17.40
N LEU A 195 -17.64 -8.89 -16.06
CA LEU A 195 -18.79 -8.48 -15.25
C LEU A 195 -18.93 -6.96 -15.15
N THR A 196 -17.84 -6.20 -15.12
CA THR A 196 -17.83 -4.76 -14.89
C THR A 196 -18.82 -3.98 -15.80
N PRO A 197 -18.88 -4.19 -17.14
CA PRO A 197 -19.80 -3.41 -17.98
C PRO A 197 -21.29 -3.65 -17.68
N ARG A 198 -21.63 -4.81 -17.10
CA ARG A 198 -23.00 -5.20 -16.76
C ARG A 198 -23.45 -4.71 -15.39
N VAL A 199 -22.51 -4.56 -14.47
CA VAL A 199 -22.82 -4.35 -13.03
C VAL A 199 -22.47 -2.96 -12.55
N VAL A 200 -21.45 -2.32 -13.12
CA VAL A 200 -20.97 -1.00 -12.68
C VAL A 200 -21.62 0.08 -13.56
N PRO A 201 -22.41 0.99 -12.99
CA PRO A 201 -22.96 2.10 -13.74
C PRO A 201 -21.88 3.08 -14.16
N GLU A 202 -22.05 3.71 -15.33
CA GLU A 202 -21.12 4.78 -15.73
C GLU A 202 -21.45 6.05 -14.94
N SER A 203 -20.42 6.70 -14.44
CA SER A 203 -20.54 8.00 -13.77
C SER A 203 -19.36 8.90 -14.11
N ARG A 204 -19.60 10.20 -14.16
CA ARG A 204 -18.58 11.22 -14.43
C ARG A 204 -18.63 12.26 -13.32
N GLY A 205 -17.51 12.92 -13.07
CA GLY A 205 -17.45 14.04 -12.16
C GLY A 205 -18.01 15.32 -12.80
N PRO A 206 -18.38 16.32 -11.98
CA PRO A 206 -18.70 17.64 -12.48
C PRO A 206 -17.43 18.31 -13.00
N ALA A 207 -17.51 18.81 -14.24
CA ALA A 207 -16.57 19.69 -14.92
C ALA A 207 -15.15 19.16 -15.26
N ARG A 208 -14.65 19.67 -16.35
CA ARG A 208 -13.31 19.43 -16.96
C ARG A 208 -12.18 19.99 -16.08
N ALA A 209 -11.84 19.34 -14.98
CA ALA A 209 -10.62 19.67 -14.25
C ALA A 209 -9.40 19.30 -15.12
N ALA A 210 -8.45 20.21 -15.25
CA ALA A 210 -7.20 19.92 -15.96
C ALA A 210 -6.53 18.69 -15.33
N LEU A 211 -6.03 17.76 -16.17
CA LEU A 211 -5.44 16.48 -15.73
C LEU A 211 -4.18 16.65 -14.87
N GLY A 212 -3.58 17.85 -14.88
CA GLY A 212 -2.41 18.14 -14.05
C GLY A 212 -1.15 17.35 -14.46
N ILE A 213 -1.07 16.91 -15.73
CA ILE A 213 0.04 16.10 -16.26
C ILE A 213 1.42 16.66 -15.90
N PRO A 214 1.71 17.98 -16.05
CA PRO A 214 3.02 18.51 -15.69
C PRO A 214 3.37 18.27 -14.22
N GLY A 215 2.41 18.49 -13.31
CA GLY A 215 2.62 18.22 -11.88
C GLY A 215 2.86 16.73 -11.61
N MET A 216 2.12 15.83 -12.26
CA MET A 216 2.33 14.39 -12.16
C MET A 216 3.75 14.01 -12.61
N VAL A 217 4.20 14.50 -13.76
CA VAL A 217 5.53 14.20 -14.30
C VAL A 217 6.62 14.68 -13.35
N ILE A 218 6.53 15.93 -12.87
CA ILE A 218 7.51 16.49 -11.91
C ILE A 218 7.57 15.64 -10.65
N ALA A 219 6.43 15.30 -10.05
CA ALA A 219 6.38 14.48 -8.84
C ALA A 219 6.96 13.08 -9.06
N SER A 220 6.61 12.43 -10.19
CA SER A 220 7.10 11.09 -10.53
C SER A 220 8.61 11.08 -10.72
N VAL A 221 9.14 12.03 -11.49
CA VAL A 221 10.59 12.15 -11.72
C VAL A 221 11.31 12.44 -10.40
N ALA A 222 10.76 13.31 -9.55
CA ALA A 222 11.32 13.62 -8.25
C ALA A 222 11.41 12.38 -7.34
N LEU A 223 10.34 11.59 -7.27
CA LEU A 223 10.31 10.37 -6.46
C LEU A 223 11.30 9.32 -6.99
N VAL A 224 11.36 9.12 -8.30
CA VAL A 224 12.35 8.21 -8.90
C VAL A 224 13.77 8.70 -8.64
N ALA A 225 14.04 10.01 -8.78
CA ALA A 225 15.35 10.59 -8.52
C ALA A 225 15.81 10.45 -7.06
N ILE A 226 14.87 10.29 -6.11
CA ILE A 226 15.18 10.01 -4.70
C ILE A 226 15.36 8.50 -4.46
N VAL A 227 14.42 7.68 -4.94
CA VAL A 227 14.40 6.25 -4.60
C VAL A 227 15.45 5.46 -5.37
N LEU A 228 15.72 5.82 -6.62
CA LEU A 228 16.73 5.15 -7.45
C LEU A 228 18.13 5.11 -6.79
N PRO A 229 18.70 6.25 -6.36
CA PRO A 229 20.02 6.21 -5.70
C PRO A 229 20.00 5.51 -4.34
N LEU A 230 18.88 5.51 -3.60
CA LEU A 230 18.77 4.76 -2.35
C LEU A 230 18.82 3.24 -2.57
N ILE A 231 18.20 2.75 -3.65
CA ILE A 231 18.20 1.33 -4.00
C ILE A 231 19.54 0.89 -4.64
N GLN A 232 20.02 1.63 -5.63
CA GLN A 232 21.20 1.21 -6.41
C GLN A 232 22.53 1.73 -5.87
N GLY A 233 22.52 2.89 -5.21
CA GLY A 233 23.73 3.59 -4.79
C GLY A 233 24.62 2.71 -3.91
N ARG A 234 24.05 1.99 -2.96
CA ARG A 234 24.80 1.10 -2.09
C ARG A 234 25.51 -0.03 -2.84
N GLN A 235 24.82 -0.71 -3.77
CA GLN A 235 25.43 -1.81 -4.55
C GLN A 235 26.56 -1.32 -5.45
N ALA A 236 26.47 -0.10 -5.93
CA ALA A 236 27.47 0.54 -6.77
C ALA A 236 28.55 1.30 -5.96
N GLY A 237 28.56 1.21 -4.62
CA GLY A 237 29.53 1.92 -3.76
C GLY A 237 29.31 3.43 -3.68
N TRP A 238 28.08 3.89 -3.79
CA TRP A 238 27.69 5.30 -3.76
C TRP A 238 28.41 6.16 -4.81
N PRO A 239 28.27 5.84 -6.11
CA PRO A 239 28.93 6.57 -7.18
C PRO A 239 28.50 8.05 -7.19
N ALA A 240 29.30 8.92 -7.77
CA ALA A 240 29.12 10.37 -7.74
C ALA A 240 27.73 10.84 -8.24
N TRP A 241 27.05 10.10 -9.13
CA TRP A 241 25.72 10.44 -9.65
C TRP A 241 24.61 10.35 -8.58
N THR A 242 24.80 9.58 -7.50
CA THR A 242 23.77 9.38 -6.47
C THR A 242 23.44 10.68 -5.74
N TRP A 243 24.45 11.48 -5.44
CA TRP A 243 24.28 12.73 -4.69
C TRP A 243 23.55 13.81 -5.49
N PRO A 244 23.91 14.11 -6.76
CA PRO A 244 23.12 14.99 -7.61
C PRO A 244 21.70 14.49 -7.84
N SER A 245 21.48 13.17 -7.95
CA SER A 245 20.14 12.59 -8.10
C SER A 245 19.29 12.86 -6.86
N LEU A 246 19.79 12.63 -5.64
CA LEU A 246 19.09 12.92 -4.40
C LEU A 246 18.77 14.42 -4.28
N ALA A 247 19.78 15.27 -4.48
CA ALA A 247 19.59 16.73 -4.44
C ALA A 247 18.60 17.21 -5.50
N GLY A 248 18.71 16.71 -6.74
CA GLY A 248 17.80 17.02 -7.83
C GLY A 248 16.36 16.57 -7.54
N GLY A 249 16.18 15.38 -6.95
CA GLY A 249 14.87 14.89 -6.51
C GLY A 249 14.23 15.82 -5.46
N CYS A 250 14.98 16.24 -4.45
CA CYS A 250 14.50 17.20 -3.45
C CYS A 250 14.15 18.55 -4.08
N LEU A 251 14.98 19.06 -5.00
CA LEU A 251 14.71 20.30 -5.73
C LEU A 251 13.46 20.18 -6.61
N LEU A 252 13.25 19.05 -7.26
CA LEU A 252 12.04 18.79 -8.04
C LEU A 252 10.79 18.70 -7.17
N LEU A 253 10.86 18.15 -5.95
CA LEU A 253 9.75 18.22 -4.99
C LEU A 253 9.44 19.65 -4.56
N ALA A 254 10.46 20.47 -4.32
CA ALA A 254 10.28 21.88 -4.03
C ALA A 254 9.67 22.64 -5.23
N ALA A 255 10.15 22.34 -6.45
CA ALA A 255 9.59 22.88 -7.69
C ALA A 255 8.14 22.43 -7.92
N PHE A 256 7.80 21.17 -7.60
CA PHE A 256 6.45 20.66 -7.62
C PHE A 256 5.54 21.44 -6.66
N ALA A 257 5.96 21.64 -5.40
CA ALA A 257 5.21 22.40 -4.42
C ALA A 257 4.99 23.87 -4.89
N TRP A 258 6.04 24.50 -5.40
CA TRP A 258 5.95 25.84 -5.97
C TRP A 258 5.01 25.89 -7.18
N TYR A 259 5.08 24.91 -8.08
CA TYR A 259 4.19 24.82 -9.22
C TYR A 259 2.72 24.69 -8.79
N GLN A 260 2.41 23.84 -7.81
CA GLN A 260 1.06 23.69 -7.27
C GLN A 260 0.55 25.01 -6.66
N HIS A 261 1.41 25.71 -5.92
CA HIS A 261 1.09 27.05 -5.39
C HIS A 261 0.77 28.06 -6.51
N ARG A 262 1.57 28.06 -7.58
CA ARG A 262 1.32 28.92 -8.74
C ARG A 262 0.01 28.59 -9.46
N VAL A 263 -0.30 27.31 -9.64
CA VAL A 263 -1.56 26.88 -10.24
C VAL A 263 -2.75 27.32 -9.39
N ALA A 264 -2.69 27.14 -8.07
CA ALA A 264 -3.73 27.58 -7.13
C ALA A 264 -3.91 29.10 -7.15
N ALA A 265 -2.82 29.87 -7.09
CA ALA A 265 -2.84 31.34 -7.10
C ALA A 265 -3.44 31.93 -8.40
N ARG A 266 -3.38 31.18 -9.51
CA ARG A 266 -4.00 31.59 -10.78
C ARG A 266 -5.45 31.12 -10.94
N GLY A 267 -6.07 30.60 -9.87
CA GLY A 267 -7.44 30.06 -9.90
C GLY A 267 -7.57 28.74 -10.66
N GLY A 268 -6.45 28.08 -10.98
CA GLY A 268 -6.44 26.75 -11.59
C GLY A 268 -6.74 25.66 -10.56
N ALA A 269 -6.88 24.42 -11.03
CA ALA A 269 -7.08 23.24 -10.19
C ALA A 269 -5.74 22.52 -9.95
N PRO A 270 -5.01 22.79 -8.84
CA PRO A 270 -3.75 22.13 -8.54
C PRO A 270 -3.99 20.62 -8.32
N LEU A 271 -2.97 19.77 -8.57
CA LEU A 271 -3.04 18.35 -8.24
C LEU A 271 -3.23 18.11 -6.75
N ILE A 272 -2.47 18.83 -5.97
CA ILE A 272 -2.54 18.87 -4.51
C ILE A 272 -2.82 20.31 -4.12
N ASP A 273 -3.93 20.55 -3.41
CA ASP A 273 -4.25 21.89 -2.94
C ASP A 273 -3.28 22.27 -1.81
N PRO A 274 -2.47 23.33 -2.00
CA PRO A 274 -1.54 23.79 -0.97
C PRO A 274 -2.24 24.23 0.32
N ALA A 275 -3.52 24.60 0.26
CA ALA A 275 -4.30 24.98 1.44
C ALA A 275 -4.42 23.82 2.44
N LEU A 276 -4.39 22.58 1.98
CA LEU A 276 -4.41 21.38 2.85
C LEU A 276 -3.24 21.38 3.85
N PHE A 277 -2.08 21.89 3.46
CA PHE A 277 -0.88 21.92 4.31
C PHE A 277 -0.84 23.08 5.30
N ARG A 278 -1.80 24.01 5.25
CA ARG A 278 -1.94 25.08 6.26
C ARG A 278 -2.52 24.54 7.56
N GLU A 279 -3.30 23.50 7.46
CA GLU A 279 -3.85 22.79 8.62
C GLU A 279 -2.77 21.88 9.24
N ARG A 280 -2.27 22.25 10.42
CA ARG A 280 -1.22 21.49 11.11
C ARG A 280 -1.59 20.01 11.28
N ALA A 281 -2.86 19.74 11.62
CA ALA A 281 -3.33 18.36 11.81
C ALA A 281 -3.25 17.52 10.53
N VAL A 282 -3.46 18.12 9.35
CA VAL A 282 -3.31 17.42 8.06
C VAL A 282 -1.83 17.14 7.79
N THR A 283 -0.97 18.15 7.94
CA THR A 283 0.48 18.01 7.68
C THR A 283 1.10 16.96 8.59
N THR A 284 0.82 17.00 9.88
CA THR A 284 1.36 16.05 10.86
C THR A 284 0.78 14.65 10.64
N GLY A 285 -0.51 14.55 10.33
CA GLY A 285 -1.12 13.27 9.97
C GLY A 285 -0.53 12.64 8.71
N LEU A 286 -0.19 13.46 7.68
CA LEU A 286 0.50 12.99 6.47
C LEU A 286 1.94 12.55 6.78
N LEU A 287 2.65 13.25 7.66
CA LEU A 287 3.98 12.83 8.12
C LEU A 287 3.90 11.54 8.91
N ALA A 288 2.95 11.40 9.82
CA ALA A 288 2.70 10.15 10.54
C ALA A 288 2.38 9.00 9.58
N GLN A 289 1.58 9.26 8.53
CA GLN A 289 1.28 8.30 7.47
C GLN A 289 2.55 7.87 6.72
N LEU A 290 3.41 8.82 6.37
CA LEU A 290 4.69 8.55 5.71
C LEU A 290 5.58 7.64 6.58
N VAL A 291 5.76 8.01 7.86
CA VAL A 291 6.58 7.26 8.82
C VAL A 291 6.05 5.86 9.01
N PHE A 292 4.74 5.70 9.28
CA PHE A 292 4.08 4.40 9.44
C PHE A 292 4.32 3.47 8.24
N TRP A 293 4.04 3.94 7.01
CA TRP A 293 4.19 3.11 5.83
C TRP A 293 5.64 2.85 5.43
N THR A 294 6.56 3.72 5.85
CA THR A 294 8.01 3.47 5.71
C THR A 294 8.43 2.23 6.53
N GLY A 295 7.81 1.99 7.69
CA GLY A 295 8.03 0.79 8.48
C GLY A 295 7.38 -0.46 7.87
N GLN A 296 6.10 -0.37 7.53
CA GLN A 296 5.26 -1.53 7.25
C GLN A 296 5.68 -2.36 6.04
N ALA A 297 5.80 -1.75 4.85
CA ALA A 297 6.13 -2.51 3.62
C ALA A 297 7.49 -3.18 3.71
N SER A 298 8.46 -2.51 4.33
CA SER A 298 9.81 -3.00 4.48
C SER A 298 9.92 -4.11 5.54
N PHE A 299 9.12 -4.05 6.61
CA PHE A 299 9.04 -5.11 7.62
C PHE A 299 8.59 -6.43 7.00
N PHE A 300 7.52 -6.43 6.19
CA PHE A 300 7.04 -7.64 5.52
C PHE A 300 8.11 -8.27 4.61
N LEU A 301 8.84 -7.46 3.85
CA LEU A 301 9.94 -7.92 3.01
C LEU A 301 11.04 -8.60 3.83
N VAL A 302 11.53 -7.91 4.87
CA VAL A 302 12.67 -8.38 5.66
C VAL A 302 12.29 -9.60 6.52
N LEU A 303 11.06 -9.64 7.02
CA LEU A 303 10.55 -10.80 7.73
C LEU A 303 10.48 -12.03 6.81
N ALA A 304 10.02 -11.88 5.55
CA ALA A 304 9.97 -12.97 4.59
C ALA A 304 11.39 -13.53 4.31
N LEU A 305 12.37 -12.66 4.08
CA LEU A 305 13.77 -13.05 3.89
C LEU A 305 14.33 -13.77 5.13
N TYR A 306 14.08 -13.24 6.33
CA TYR A 306 14.51 -13.86 7.57
C TYR A 306 13.91 -15.26 7.76
N LEU A 307 12.61 -15.43 7.54
CA LEU A 307 11.95 -16.71 7.72
C LEU A 307 12.43 -17.76 6.70
N GLN A 308 12.59 -17.39 5.44
CA GLN A 308 12.91 -18.32 4.37
C GLN A 308 14.45 -18.53 4.25
N GLU A 309 15.23 -17.46 4.14
CA GLU A 309 16.69 -17.57 3.96
C GLU A 309 17.44 -17.70 5.30
N GLY A 310 16.94 -17.02 6.34
CA GLY A 310 17.59 -17.03 7.66
C GLY A 310 17.23 -18.26 8.50
N ARG A 311 16.00 -18.78 8.38
CA ARG A 311 15.49 -19.91 9.18
C ARG A 311 15.17 -21.17 8.34
N GLY A 312 15.35 -21.10 7.03
CA GLY A 312 15.12 -22.24 6.13
C GLY A 312 13.64 -22.67 6.01
N LEU A 313 12.70 -21.81 6.37
CA LEU A 313 11.28 -22.15 6.25
C LEU A 313 10.84 -22.20 4.79
N THR A 314 9.93 -23.12 4.50
CA THR A 314 9.22 -23.10 3.22
C THR A 314 8.37 -21.85 3.06
N ALA A 315 8.05 -21.46 1.82
CA ALA A 315 7.19 -20.33 1.54
C ALA A 315 5.83 -20.43 2.27
N LEU A 316 5.23 -21.63 2.33
CA LEU A 316 3.98 -21.86 3.05
C LEU A 316 4.14 -21.68 4.57
N ALA A 317 5.18 -22.26 5.16
CA ALA A 317 5.45 -22.09 6.60
C ALA A 317 5.69 -20.62 6.96
N SER A 318 6.43 -19.88 6.11
CA SER A 318 6.59 -18.43 6.22
C SER A 318 5.22 -17.72 6.17
N GLY A 319 4.38 -18.03 5.18
CA GLY A 319 3.02 -17.48 5.04
C GLY A 319 2.14 -17.72 6.27
N VAL A 320 2.21 -18.92 6.87
CA VAL A 320 1.50 -19.23 8.12
C VAL A 320 1.98 -18.35 9.27
N VAL A 321 3.28 -18.10 9.42
CA VAL A 321 3.81 -17.21 10.46
C VAL A 321 3.27 -15.78 10.31
N PHE A 322 3.13 -15.28 9.09
CA PHE A 322 2.55 -13.96 8.83
C PHE A 322 1.09 -13.85 9.29
N THR A 323 0.33 -14.94 9.39
CA THR A 323 -1.05 -14.90 9.87
C THR A 323 -1.16 -14.39 11.30
N ALA A 324 -0.09 -14.49 12.09
CA ALA A 324 -0.06 -13.96 13.46
C ALA A 324 -0.22 -12.42 13.46
N ILE A 325 0.45 -11.70 12.55
CA ILE A 325 0.27 -10.24 12.38
C ILE A 325 -1.18 -9.95 12.00
N GLY A 326 -1.71 -10.72 11.05
CA GLY A 326 -3.09 -10.58 10.59
C GLY A 326 -4.12 -10.80 11.68
N ALA A 327 -3.91 -11.79 12.55
CA ALA A 327 -4.78 -12.07 13.68
C ALA A 327 -4.79 -10.89 14.67
N GLY A 328 -3.62 -10.37 15.04
CA GLY A 328 -3.51 -9.17 15.88
C GLY A 328 -4.21 -7.96 15.27
N TYR A 329 -3.95 -7.71 13.97
CA TYR A 329 -4.58 -6.62 13.23
C TYR A 329 -6.12 -6.73 13.21
N LEU A 330 -6.68 -7.89 12.94
CA LEU A 330 -8.13 -8.09 12.87
C LEU A 330 -8.80 -7.86 14.23
N VAL A 331 -8.17 -8.27 15.33
CA VAL A 331 -8.69 -8.05 16.68
C VAL A 331 -8.84 -6.56 16.98
N THR A 332 -7.80 -5.76 16.74
CA THR A 332 -7.83 -4.33 17.08
C THR A 332 -8.52 -3.49 16.02
N SER A 333 -8.45 -3.84 14.73
CA SER A 333 -9.18 -3.13 13.68
C SER A 333 -10.70 -3.26 13.83
N SER A 334 -11.21 -4.42 14.28
CA SER A 334 -12.64 -4.62 14.57
C SER A 334 -13.13 -3.80 15.76
N THR A 335 -12.26 -3.53 16.73
CA THR A 335 -12.55 -2.75 17.94
C THR A 335 -12.02 -1.31 17.87
N ALA A 336 -11.41 -0.90 16.77
CA ALA A 336 -10.73 0.38 16.62
C ALA A 336 -11.60 1.59 16.99
N HIS A 337 -12.91 1.57 16.68
CA HIS A 337 -13.83 2.65 17.02
C HIS A 337 -14.10 2.76 18.54
N HIS A 338 -14.07 1.65 19.28
CA HIS A 338 -14.18 1.64 20.74
C HIS A 338 -12.89 2.15 21.37
N LEU A 339 -11.74 1.67 20.88
CA LEU A 339 -10.42 2.11 21.34
C LEU A 339 -10.21 3.60 21.07
N ALA A 340 -10.63 4.10 19.91
CA ALA A 340 -10.58 5.53 19.60
C ALA A 340 -11.47 6.38 20.52
N ARG A 341 -12.62 5.86 21.00
CA ARG A 341 -13.44 6.55 22.00
C ARG A 341 -12.79 6.57 23.39
N LEU A 342 -12.14 5.48 23.79
CA LEU A 342 -11.50 5.36 25.11
C LEU A 342 -10.18 6.14 25.18
N LEU A 343 -9.33 6.00 24.18
CA LEU A 343 -7.99 6.58 24.14
C LEU A 343 -7.96 7.96 23.45
N GLY A 344 -9.03 8.32 22.74
CA GLY A 344 -9.12 9.57 22.00
C GLY A 344 -7.94 9.73 21.06
N ARG A 345 -7.25 10.84 21.17
CA ARG A 345 -6.09 11.26 20.35
C ARG A 345 -4.84 10.40 20.59
N GLN A 346 -4.79 9.62 21.68
CA GLN A 346 -3.61 8.82 22.03
C GLN A 346 -3.61 7.45 21.35
N VAL A 347 -4.69 7.06 20.65
CA VAL A 347 -4.82 5.73 20.05
C VAL A 347 -3.67 5.39 19.10
N ILE A 348 -3.23 6.35 18.26
CA ILE A 348 -2.11 6.18 17.34
C ILE A 348 -0.79 6.01 18.10
N ALA A 349 -0.52 6.85 19.10
CA ALA A 349 0.70 6.78 19.88
C ALA A 349 0.79 5.47 20.70
N VAL A 350 -0.33 5.05 21.28
CA VAL A 350 -0.41 3.75 22.00
C VAL A 350 -0.21 2.59 21.04
N GLY A 351 -0.83 2.64 19.85
CA GLY A 351 -0.64 1.63 18.81
C GLY A 351 0.82 1.53 18.36
N ALA A 352 1.49 2.65 18.13
CA ALA A 352 2.91 2.69 17.75
C ALA A 352 3.82 2.14 18.87
N VAL A 353 3.53 2.43 20.15
CA VAL A 353 4.26 1.84 21.29
C VAL A 353 4.06 0.32 21.34
N ILE A 354 2.84 -0.16 21.09
CA ILE A 354 2.55 -1.61 21.05
C ILE A 354 3.31 -2.26 19.88
N MET A 355 3.36 -1.62 18.69
CA MET A 355 4.16 -2.11 17.55
C MET A 355 5.65 -2.16 17.92
N ALA A 356 6.20 -1.09 18.49
CA ALA A 356 7.58 -1.06 18.95
C ALA A 356 7.87 -2.17 19.99
N ALA A 357 6.94 -2.46 20.90
CA ALA A 357 7.07 -3.58 21.85
C ALA A 357 7.05 -4.94 21.13
N GLY A 358 6.17 -5.14 20.15
CA GLY A 358 6.16 -6.34 19.31
C GLY A 358 7.48 -6.56 18.58
N LEU A 359 8.02 -5.51 17.95
CA LEU A 359 9.32 -5.54 17.27
C LEU A 359 10.48 -5.78 18.25
N ALA A 360 10.41 -5.24 19.47
CA ALA A 360 11.40 -5.49 20.51
C ALA A 360 11.37 -6.95 21.00
N LEU A 361 10.19 -7.56 21.13
CA LEU A 361 10.04 -9.00 21.39
C LEU A 361 10.65 -9.85 20.29
N LEU A 362 10.44 -9.48 19.01
CA LEU A 362 11.07 -10.14 17.87
C LEU A 362 12.60 -10.00 17.92
N TRP A 363 13.10 -8.82 18.27
CA TRP A 363 14.54 -8.58 18.41
C TRP A 363 15.16 -9.44 19.52
N ALA A 364 14.53 -9.49 20.68
CA ALA A 364 14.98 -10.28 21.82
C ALA A 364 14.97 -11.79 21.50
N GLY A 365 13.91 -12.27 20.84
CA GLY A 365 13.80 -13.66 20.43
C GLY A 365 14.82 -14.03 19.35
N ALA A 366 15.06 -13.14 18.36
CA ALA A 366 16.11 -13.34 17.36
C ALA A 366 17.52 -13.39 17.97
N ALA A 367 17.76 -12.64 19.07
CA ALA A 367 19.00 -12.68 19.80
C ALA A 367 19.18 -14.00 20.58
N ALA A 368 18.11 -14.50 21.22
CA ALA A 368 18.10 -15.76 21.97
C ALA A 368 18.19 -16.99 21.05
N GLY A 369 17.53 -16.97 19.89
CA GLY A 369 17.53 -18.06 18.92
C GLY A 369 18.83 -18.19 18.12
N ALA A 370 19.70 -17.18 18.14
CA ALA A 370 21.02 -17.23 17.52
C ALA A 370 21.99 -18.20 18.26
N GLY A 371 21.68 -18.62 19.52
CA GLY A 371 22.43 -19.61 20.28
C GLY A 371 22.07 -21.07 19.97
N GLY A 372 21.04 -21.32 19.20
CA GLY A 372 20.53 -22.68 18.87
C GLY A 372 20.81 -23.08 17.43
N ALA A 373 22.07 -23.12 17.01
CA ALA A 373 22.47 -23.80 15.78
C ALA A 373 22.34 -25.32 15.99
N GLY A 374 21.15 -25.92 15.69
CA GLY A 374 21.01 -27.36 15.84
C GLY A 374 19.59 -27.93 15.69
N SER A 375 18.55 -27.15 15.55
CA SER A 375 17.22 -27.70 15.26
C SER A 375 16.87 -27.58 13.78
N GLU A 376 17.36 -28.54 13.00
CA GLU A 376 16.80 -28.85 11.70
C GLU A 376 15.32 -29.19 11.89
N GLY A 377 14.43 -28.39 11.27
CA GLY A 377 12.98 -28.65 11.18
C GLY A 377 12.14 -27.80 12.13
N GLY A 378 11.55 -26.76 11.60
CA GLY A 378 10.25 -26.14 12.00
C GLY A 378 9.96 -25.77 13.45
N ALA A 379 10.60 -26.38 14.42
CA ALA A 379 10.29 -26.26 15.85
C ALA A 379 10.78 -24.96 16.52
N GLY A 380 11.56 -24.14 15.83
CA GLY A 380 12.22 -22.99 16.42
C GLY A 380 11.59 -21.62 16.18
N VAL A 381 10.44 -21.49 15.52
CA VAL A 381 9.84 -20.17 15.14
C VAL A 381 8.64 -19.75 15.97
N GLY A 382 8.15 -20.62 16.85
CA GLY A 382 6.99 -20.31 17.70
C GLY A 382 7.17 -19.05 18.57
N TRP A 383 8.41 -18.72 18.95
CA TRP A 383 8.76 -17.52 19.69
C TRP A 383 8.50 -16.21 18.94
N LEU A 384 8.42 -16.26 17.58
CA LEU A 384 8.07 -15.09 16.76
C LEU A 384 6.59 -14.71 16.93
N VAL A 385 5.71 -15.69 17.17
CA VAL A 385 4.27 -15.51 17.19
C VAL A 385 3.81 -14.43 18.18
N PRO A 386 4.27 -14.41 19.45
CA PRO A 386 3.87 -13.35 20.37
C PRO A 386 4.27 -11.96 19.90
N GLY A 387 5.49 -11.78 19.38
CA GLY A 387 5.95 -10.50 18.85
C GLY A 387 5.14 -10.03 17.65
N LEU A 388 4.85 -10.94 16.72
CA LEU A 388 4.03 -10.66 15.53
C LEU A 388 2.57 -10.35 15.87
N LEU A 389 1.98 -11.05 16.85
CA LEU A 389 0.65 -10.74 17.35
C LEU A 389 0.58 -9.34 17.98
N VAL A 390 1.56 -9.01 18.81
CA VAL A 390 1.64 -7.69 19.46
C VAL A 390 1.83 -6.58 18.41
N ASP A 391 2.72 -6.78 17.42
CA ASP A 391 2.89 -5.84 16.30
C ASP A 391 1.58 -5.64 15.55
N GLY A 392 0.89 -6.74 15.18
CA GLY A 392 -0.41 -6.69 14.53
C GLY A 392 -1.49 -5.96 15.34
N LEU A 393 -1.53 -6.16 16.67
CA LEU A 393 -2.45 -5.43 17.55
C LEU A 393 -2.20 -3.91 17.48
N GLY A 394 -0.93 -3.49 17.50
CA GLY A 394 -0.56 -2.08 17.35
C GLY A 394 -0.94 -1.53 15.97
N MET A 395 -0.67 -2.29 14.90
CA MET A 395 -0.98 -1.92 13.52
C MET A 395 -2.48 -1.62 13.32
N GLY A 396 -3.38 -2.44 13.88
CA GLY A 396 -4.83 -2.22 13.78
C GLY A 396 -5.29 -0.96 14.55
N MET A 397 -4.56 -0.56 15.60
CA MET A 397 -4.83 0.69 16.32
C MET A 397 -4.32 1.94 15.59
N VAL A 398 -3.33 1.81 14.70
CA VAL A 398 -2.75 2.95 13.96
C VAL A 398 -3.46 3.17 12.64
N LEU A 399 -3.62 2.13 11.82
CA LEU A 399 -3.96 2.25 10.40
C LEU A 399 -5.29 2.97 10.16
N ALA A 400 -6.36 2.54 10.79
CA ALA A 400 -7.69 3.11 10.58
C ALA A 400 -7.84 4.50 11.22
N PRO A 401 -7.46 4.73 12.51
CA PRO A 401 -7.53 6.05 13.11
C PRO A 401 -6.67 7.10 12.42
N LEU A 402 -5.50 6.74 11.89
CA LEU A 402 -4.59 7.65 11.21
C LEU A 402 -5.25 8.24 9.95
N ALA A 403 -5.85 7.39 9.10
CA ALA A 403 -6.56 7.84 7.91
C ALA A 403 -7.77 8.73 8.26
N VAL A 404 -8.55 8.33 9.28
CA VAL A 404 -9.73 9.10 9.74
C VAL A 404 -9.30 10.46 10.28
N THR A 405 -8.23 10.53 11.08
CA THR A 405 -7.75 11.80 11.67
C THR A 405 -7.34 12.82 10.61
N VAL A 406 -6.66 12.38 9.57
CA VAL A 406 -6.26 13.26 8.44
C VAL A 406 -7.50 13.77 7.70
N LEU A 407 -8.45 12.89 7.38
CA LEU A 407 -9.61 13.24 6.56
C LEU A 407 -10.71 13.99 7.33
N ALA A 408 -10.82 13.80 8.65
CA ALA A 408 -11.84 14.47 9.47
C ALA A 408 -11.70 15.99 9.55
N ARG A 409 -10.50 16.52 9.32
CA ARG A 409 -10.23 17.96 9.32
C ARG A 409 -10.36 18.60 7.93
N VAL A 410 -10.59 17.81 6.91
CA VAL A 410 -10.72 18.28 5.53
C VAL A 410 -12.20 18.53 5.23
N SER A 411 -12.50 19.70 4.65
CA SER A 411 -13.86 20.03 4.24
C SER A 411 -14.39 19.00 3.21
N PRO A 412 -15.68 18.71 3.19
CA PRO A 412 -16.28 17.70 2.28
C PRO A 412 -15.93 17.91 0.81
N GLN A 413 -15.71 19.17 0.41
CA GLN A 413 -15.35 19.55 -0.96
C GLN A 413 -13.91 19.10 -1.34
N HIS A 414 -12.99 19.06 -0.37
CA HIS A 414 -11.58 18.68 -0.54
C HIS A 414 -11.28 17.23 -0.10
N ALA A 415 -12.28 16.48 0.38
CA ALA A 415 -12.08 15.12 0.89
C ALA A 415 -11.56 14.14 -0.16
N GLY A 416 -11.99 14.26 -1.42
CA GLY A 416 -11.48 13.44 -2.53
C GLY A 416 -9.99 13.68 -2.83
N PRO A 417 -9.58 14.94 -3.10
CA PRO A 417 -8.16 15.28 -3.25
C PRO A 417 -7.30 14.89 -2.05
N ALA A 418 -7.77 15.10 -0.81
CA ALA A 418 -7.04 14.74 0.40
C ALA A 418 -6.84 13.22 0.53
N ALA A 419 -7.83 12.41 0.20
CA ALA A 419 -7.71 10.95 0.15
C ALA A 419 -6.67 10.51 -0.89
N GLY A 420 -6.61 11.18 -2.05
CA GLY A 420 -5.57 10.96 -3.06
C GLY A 420 -4.16 11.26 -2.52
N VAL A 421 -4.00 12.39 -1.82
CA VAL A 421 -2.72 12.75 -1.17
C VAL A 421 -2.33 11.72 -0.13
N LEU A 422 -3.27 11.30 0.73
CA LEU A 422 -3.04 10.29 1.76
C LEU A 422 -2.52 8.98 1.14
N SER A 423 -3.18 8.51 0.09
CA SER A 423 -2.77 7.28 -0.62
C SER A 423 -1.42 7.45 -1.34
N THR A 424 -1.13 8.63 -1.87
CA THR A 424 0.18 8.93 -2.48
C THR A 424 1.28 8.88 -1.43
N VAL A 425 1.08 9.53 -0.28
CA VAL A 425 2.03 9.50 0.85
C VAL A 425 2.25 8.08 1.36
N GLN A 426 1.21 7.26 1.44
CA GLN A 426 1.31 5.84 1.77
C GLN A 426 2.27 5.10 0.81
N GLN A 427 2.07 5.27 -0.50
CA GLN A 427 2.88 4.56 -1.49
C GLN A 427 4.33 5.09 -1.55
N VAL A 428 4.52 6.39 -1.33
CA VAL A 428 5.85 6.98 -1.16
C VAL A 428 6.55 6.41 0.08
N GLY A 429 5.83 6.30 1.21
CA GLY A 429 6.33 5.65 2.42
C GLY A 429 6.76 4.21 2.16
N ASN A 430 5.93 3.42 1.50
CA ASN A 430 6.26 2.05 1.12
C ASN A 430 7.56 1.96 0.31
N ALA A 431 7.71 2.79 -0.71
CA ALA A 431 8.90 2.78 -1.57
C ALA A 431 10.17 3.24 -0.83
N LEU A 432 10.07 4.32 -0.04
CA LEU A 432 11.17 4.79 0.81
C LEU A 432 11.56 3.76 1.85
N GLY A 433 10.57 3.10 2.48
CA GLY A 433 10.80 2.06 3.46
C GLY A 433 11.62 0.90 2.90
N VAL A 434 11.21 0.36 1.74
CA VAL A 434 11.93 -0.72 1.06
C VAL A 434 13.37 -0.29 0.71
N ALA A 435 13.55 0.94 0.26
CA ALA A 435 14.88 1.47 -0.08
C ALA A 435 15.77 1.63 1.17
N LEU A 436 15.27 2.30 2.21
CA LEU A 436 16.02 2.57 3.45
C LEU A 436 16.33 1.29 4.22
N LEU A 437 15.32 0.42 4.41
CA LEU A 437 15.52 -0.83 5.13
C LEU A 437 16.42 -1.80 4.32
N GLY A 438 16.36 -1.73 2.99
CA GLY A 438 17.29 -2.44 2.11
C GLY A 438 18.74 -2.04 2.36
N ILE A 439 19.03 -0.75 2.56
CA ILE A 439 20.38 -0.28 2.94
C ILE A 439 20.81 -0.92 4.26
N VAL A 440 19.95 -0.96 5.27
CA VAL A 440 20.25 -1.57 6.57
C VAL A 440 20.45 -3.07 6.44
N PHE A 441 19.50 -3.79 5.81
CA PHE A 441 19.51 -5.25 5.68
C PHE A 441 20.74 -5.75 4.93
N TYR A 442 20.89 -5.30 3.69
CA TYR A 442 22.02 -5.73 2.86
C TYR A 442 23.37 -5.19 3.37
N GLY A 443 23.36 -4.08 4.17
CA GLY A 443 24.52 -3.56 4.89
C GLY A 443 25.05 -4.49 5.96
N ALA A 444 24.15 -5.10 6.67
CA ALA A 444 24.46 -6.00 7.79
C ALA A 444 24.54 -7.48 7.37
N LEU A 445 24.28 -7.81 6.09
CA LEU A 445 24.21 -9.19 5.61
C LEU A 445 25.53 -9.97 5.74
N GLY A 446 26.67 -9.27 5.78
CA GLY A 446 27.98 -9.87 6.04
C GLY A 446 28.07 -10.63 7.39
N GLY A 447 27.23 -10.27 8.38
CA GLY A 447 27.04 -10.99 9.63
C GLY A 447 25.98 -12.09 9.59
N GLY A 448 25.42 -12.38 8.41
CA GLY A 448 24.33 -13.33 8.19
C GLY A 448 22.94 -12.73 8.31
N VAL A 449 21.93 -13.45 7.77
CA VAL A 449 20.53 -12.99 7.73
C VAL A 449 19.97 -12.69 9.13
N PRO A 450 20.20 -13.48 10.19
CA PRO A 450 19.74 -13.15 11.54
C PRO A 450 20.33 -11.84 12.09
N HIS A 451 21.59 -11.55 11.77
CA HIS A 451 22.23 -10.29 12.17
C HIS A 451 21.60 -9.10 11.44
N ALA A 452 21.42 -9.22 10.12
CA ALA A 452 20.78 -8.21 9.30
C ALA A 452 19.34 -7.94 9.76
N PHE A 453 18.57 -8.98 10.07
CA PHE A 453 17.20 -8.86 10.58
C PHE A 453 17.16 -8.07 11.90
N ARG A 454 18.05 -8.38 12.86
CA ARG A 454 18.12 -7.62 14.12
C ARG A 454 18.42 -6.13 13.91
N GLY A 455 19.34 -5.81 12.98
CA GLY A 455 19.61 -4.42 12.60
C GLY A 455 18.36 -3.70 12.05
N CYS A 456 17.60 -4.40 11.22
CA CYS A 456 16.34 -3.88 10.69
C CYS A 456 15.30 -3.66 11.77
N LEU A 457 15.17 -4.56 12.74
CA LEU A 457 14.22 -4.40 13.85
C LEU A 457 14.55 -3.16 14.69
N ILE A 458 15.83 -2.86 14.94
CA ILE A 458 16.25 -1.63 15.65
C ILE A 458 15.80 -0.39 14.86
N PHE A 459 16.02 -0.37 13.55
CA PHE A 459 15.56 0.72 12.70
C PHE A 459 14.04 0.90 12.76
N LEU A 460 13.28 -0.20 12.66
CA LEU A 460 11.81 -0.19 12.73
C LEU A 460 11.30 0.28 14.10
N ILE A 461 11.91 -0.18 15.20
CA ILE A 461 11.58 0.30 16.54
C ILE A 461 11.78 1.81 16.62
N ALA A 462 12.88 2.34 16.08
CA ALA A 462 13.12 3.78 16.06
C ALA A 462 12.04 4.52 15.26
N VAL A 463 11.60 4.00 14.11
CA VAL A 463 10.51 4.55 13.30
C VAL A 463 9.21 4.58 14.08
N GLU A 464 8.84 3.51 14.79
CA GLU A 464 7.61 3.46 15.61
C GLU A 464 7.67 4.40 16.81
N LEU A 465 8.85 4.56 17.44
CA LEU A 465 9.04 5.51 18.53
C LEU A 465 8.93 6.97 18.06
N VAL A 466 9.38 7.29 16.85
CA VAL A 466 9.16 8.60 16.23
C VAL A 466 7.65 8.85 16.04
N LEU A 467 6.91 7.85 15.53
CA LEU A 467 5.46 7.91 15.37
C LEU A 467 4.75 8.10 16.73
N ALA A 468 5.21 7.40 17.77
CA ALA A 468 4.67 7.53 19.13
C ALA A 468 4.99 8.87 19.80
N GLY A 469 6.17 9.45 19.49
CA GLY A 469 6.64 10.71 20.08
C GLY A 469 5.91 11.95 19.57
N ASP A 470 5.24 11.84 18.43
CA ASP A 470 4.50 12.95 17.80
C ASP A 470 3.17 13.29 18.51
N ARG A 471 3.20 13.25 19.88
CA ARG A 471 2.03 13.51 20.75
C ARG A 471 1.44 14.91 20.61
N LYS A 472 2.25 15.88 20.14
CA LYS A 472 1.86 17.31 20.08
C LYS A 472 1.32 17.73 18.72
N SER A 473 1.53 16.94 17.68
CA SER A 473 1.33 17.35 16.30
C SER A 473 0.04 16.77 15.67
N VAL A 474 -0.50 15.68 16.21
CA VAL A 474 -1.79 15.09 15.79
C VAL A 474 -3.00 15.77 16.50
N VAL A 475 -2.76 16.94 17.07
CA VAL A 475 -3.77 17.77 17.79
C VAL A 475 -4.48 18.74 16.86
#